data_266231fd1d6045db19f3239085e29cac
#
_entry.id   266231fd1d6045db19f3239085e29cac
#
_cell.length_a   1.000
_cell.length_b   1.000
_cell.length_c   1.000
_cell.angle_alpha   90.00
_cell.angle_beta   90.00
_cell.angle_gamma   90.00
#
_symmetry.space_group_name_H-M   'P 1'
#
loop_
_entity.id
_entity.type
_entity.pdbx_description
1 polymer ?
#
loop_
_entity_poly.entity_id
_entity_poly.type
_entity_poly.pdbx_seq_one_letter_code
_entity_poly.pdbx_strand_id
1 'polypeptide(L)'
;MNLFLNPKVIVLAILASLAPFAIDTYLPGFHIIASDLLSTPSYVQQSLTFYLIPYTVMTLFHGAISDSIGRITTIKWGLALFFFASIGCALSTSIEELWFFRALQGIGGGAGNVVARAMVRDLYEGAQAQRVMATIQIIFGIAPAVAPIVGGFLLDYEWQSIFIFLALYAGIAIFLSSRILPETMPLKDRLPFDLKSISKRYRTIFKDKEFIFLILSISANFSAFFLYVLASPIFLIDLLGFSEKQFAYLFVPTVCGMIIGSFIAKKTAGVISPSKVTRFGYFWMALITISNVVFCYFFDNNPIVNIGFIALYNIGMAAIMPIISIAALDCFPKARGTAASGQAFMQMLFSSAVAGIIVPICWFSTFGLSLGLFFILMFGLVCITRTKLWA
;
A
#
# COMPACT_ATOMS: atom_id res chain seq x y z
N MET A 1 17.32 -15.58 -19.02
CA MET A 1 16.34 -16.36 -18.26
C MET A 1 15.14 -15.47 -17.94
N ASN A 2 13.95 -15.90 -18.28
CA ASN A 2 12.74 -15.10 -18.07
C ASN A 2 12.45 -15.02 -16.54
N LEU A 3 12.63 -13.84 -15.94
CA LEU A 3 12.48 -13.62 -14.50
C LEU A 3 11.08 -13.95 -13.99
N PHE A 4 10.06 -13.79 -14.84
CA PHE A 4 8.68 -14.16 -14.51
C PHE A 4 8.47 -15.68 -14.34
N LEU A 5 9.38 -16.51 -14.84
CA LEU A 5 9.33 -17.97 -14.70
C LEU A 5 10.26 -18.51 -13.59
N ASN A 6 11.01 -17.63 -12.92
CA ASN A 6 11.89 -18.06 -11.82
C ASN A 6 11.06 -18.33 -10.55
N PRO A 7 11.02 -19.58 -10.03
CA PRO A 7 10.19 -19.92 -8.87
C PRO A 7 10.46 -19.06 -7.63
N LYS A 8 11.73 -18.69 -7.39
CA LYS A 8 12.09 -17.83 -6.26
C LYS A 8 11.48 -16.43 -6.42
N VAL A 9 11.52 -15.86 -7.62
CA VAL A 9 10.94 -14.52 -7.90
C VAL A 9 9.42 -14.55 -7.77
N ILE A 10 8.78 -15.62 -8.24
CA ILE A 10 7.33 -15.81 -8.09
C ILE A 10 6.94 -15.85 -6.61
N VAL A 11 7.64 -16.64 -5.78
CA VAL A 11 7.33 -16.74 -4.35
C VAL A 11 7.56 -15.41 -3.64
N LEU A 12 8.65 -14.68 -3.95
CA LEU A 12 8.90 -13.36 -3.39
C LEU A 12 7.80 -12.35 -3.79
N ALA A 13 7.26 -12.45 -5.00
CA ALA A 13 6.16 -11.61 -5.46
C ALA A 13 4.83 -11.97 -4.77
N ILE A 14 4.55 -13.27 -4.57
CA ILE A 14 3.40 -13.74 -3.77
C ILE A 14 3.49 -13.18 -2.34
N LEU A 15 4.65 -13.26 -1.70
CA LEU A 15 4.86 -12.70 -0.36
C LEU A 15 4.61 -11.19 -0.31
N ALA A 16 5.04 -10.45 -1.32
CA ALA A 16 4.87 -9.01 -1.40
C ALA A 16 3.42 -8.59 -1.63
N SER A 17 2.65 -9.35 -2.41
CA SER A 17 1.27 -9.00 -2.78
C SER A 17 0.22 -9.39 -1.74
N LEU A 18 0.57 -10.10 -0.66
CA LEU A 18 -0.37 -10.45 0.40
C LEU A 18 -1.10 -9.22 0.99
N ALA A 19 -0.38 -8.11 1.24
CA ALA A 19 -0.97 -6.93 1.84
C ALA A 19 -2.02 -6.24 0.95
N PRO A 20 -1.78 -5.97 -0.35
CA PRO A 20 -2.84 -5.52 -1.26
C PRO A 20 -4.04 -6.47 -1.30
N PHE A 21 -3.81 -7.78 -1.40
CA PHE A 21 -4.92 -8.74 -1.37
C PHE A 21 -5.70 -8.67 -0.07
N ALA A 22 -5.04 -8.55 1.09
CA ALA A 22 -5.71 -8.45 2.39
C ALA A 22 -6.55 -7.16 2.56
N ILE A 23 -6.23 -6.10 1.83
CA ILE A 23 -6.96 -4.83 1.83
C ILE A 23 -8.07 -4.86 0.78
N ASP A 24 -7.71 -5.15 -0.46
CA ASP A 24 -8.54 -4.81 -1.60
C ASP A 24 -9.58 -5.89 -1.94
N THR A 25 -9.34 -7.20 -1.64
CA THR A 25 -10.38 -8.25 -1.78
C THR A 25 -11.56 -8.06 -0.82
N TYR A 26 -11.32 -7.37 0.29
CA TYR A 26 -12.30 -7.15 1.34
C TYR A 26 -13.28 -6.00 1.02
N LEU A 27 -12.84 -5.02 0.20
CA LEU A 27 -13.60 -3.79 -0.07
C LEU A 27 -15.01 -4.03 -0.63
N PRO A 28 -15.24 -4.92 -1.61
CA PRO A 28 -16.58 -5.15 -2.14
C PRO A 28 -17.59 -5.68 -1.12
N GLY A 29 -17.12 -6.33 -0.05
CA GLY A 29 -17.95 -6.98 0.96
C GLY A 29 -18.50 -6.07 2.06
N PHE A 30 -18.16 -4.78 2.10
CA PHE A 30 -18.44 -3.91 3.25
C PHE A 30 -19.91 -3.87 3.67
N HIS A 31 -20.84 -3.72 2.72
CA HIS A 31 -22.27 -3.63 3.00
C HIS A 31 -22.84 -4.97 3.48
N ILE A 32 -22.40 -6.07 2.86
CA ILE A 32 -22.82 -7.42 3.24
C ILE A 32 -22.34 -7.75 4.65
N ILE A 33 -21.07 -7.47 4.96
CA ILE A 33 -20.48 -7.67 6.29
C ILE A 33 -21.18 -6.79 7.35
N ALA A 34 -21.46 -5.53 7.01
CA ALA A 34 -22.17 -4.62 7.92
C ALA A 34 -23.56 -5.15 8.26
N SER A 35 -24.29 -5.65 7.26
CA SER A 35 -25.61 -6.25 7.47
C SER A 35 -25.55 -7.52 8.32
N ASP A 36 -24.61 -8.42 8.03
CA ASP A 36 -24.49 -9.72 8.70
C ASP A 36 -24.04 -9.59 10.16
N LEU A 37 -23.11 -8.66 10.44
CA LEU A 37 -22.62 -8.36 11.79
C LEU A 37 -23.47 -7.32 12.54
N LEU A 38 -24.69 -6.99 12.06
CA LEU A 38 -25.59 -6.00 12.64
C LEU A 38 -24.89 -4.66 12.96
N SER A 39 -24.05 -4.19 12.03
CA SER A 39 -23.18 -3.04 12.17
C SER A 39 -23.39 -2.02 11.04
N THR A 40 -22.50 -1.06 10.89
CA THR A 40 -22.54 -0.06 9.82
C THR A 40 -21.32 -0.18 8.90
N PRO A 41 -21.40 0.24 7.63
CA PRO A 41 -20.25 0.26 6.72
C PRO A 41 -19.05 1.05 7.29
N SER A 42 -19.32 2.07 8.11
CA SER A 42 -18.28 2.86 8.79
C SER A 42 -17.48 2.01 9.80
N TYR A 43 -18.14 1.17 10.59
CA TYR A 43 -17.45 0.27 11.51
C TYR A 43 -16.70 -0.85 10.78
N VAL A 44 -17.26 -1.35 9.67
CA VAL A 44 -16.55 -2.30 8.81
C VAL A 44 -15.30 -1.64 8.20
N GLN A 45 -15.38 -0.39 7.74
CA GLN A 45 -14.23 0.36 7.25
C GLN A 45 -13.15 0.56 8.33
N GLN A 46 -13.53 0.78 9.60
CA GLN A 46 -12.56 0.88 10.69
C GLN A 46 -11.74 -0.42 10.88
N SER A 47 -12.25 -1.57 10.48
CA SER A 47 -11.46 -2.81 10.48
C SER A 47 -10.19 -2.73 9.62
N LEU A 48 -10.20 -1.91 8.54
CA LEU A 48 -8.99 -1.60 7.77
C LEU A 48 -8.00 -0.78 8.60
N THR A 49 -8.46 0.14 9.41
CA THR A 49 -7.62 0.91 10.33
C THR A 49 -6.97 -0.01 11.37
N PHE A 50 -7.77 -0.95 11.94
CA PHE A 50 -7.25 -1.97 12.85
C PHE A 50 -6.23 -2.91 12.19
N TYR A 51 -6.32 -3.15 10.89
CA TYR A 51 -5.29 -3.86 10.12
C TYR A 51 -4.06 -2.98 9.84
N LEU A 52 -4.26 -1.76 9.36
CA LEU A 52 -3.19 -0.89 8.86
C LEU A 52 -2.26 -0.37 9.96
N ILE A 53 -2.78 -0.05 11.15
CA ILE A 53 -1.97 0.46 12.25
C ILE A 53 -0.96 -0.58 12.74
N PRO A 54 -1.36 -1.82 13.13
CA PRO A 54 -0.40 -2.85 13.52
C PRO A 54 0.56 -3.25 12.37
N TYR A 55 0.05 -3.33 11.13
CA TYR A 55 0.88 -3.56 9.95
C TYR A 55 2.00 -2.51 9.84
N THR A 56 1.63 -1.24 9.99
CA THR A 56 2.56 -0.10 9.93
C THR A 56 3.64 -0.20 11.00
N VAL A 57 3.25 -0.42 12.25
CA VAL A 57 4.18 -0.56 13.36
C VAL A 57 5.13 -1.73 13.13
N MET A 58 4.59 -2.87 12.71
CA MET A 58 5.39 -4.08 12.51
C MET A 58 6.34 -4.01 11.30
N THR A 59 6.09 -3.15 10.31
CA THR A 59 7.05 -2.95 9.21
C THR A 59 8.41 -2.43 9.69
N LEU A 60 8.45 -1.68 10.79
CA LEU A 60 9.71 -1.24 11.40
C LEU A 60 10.50 -2.39 12.04
N PHE A 61 9.82 -3.43 12.50
CA PHE A 61 10.41 -4.51 13.29
C PHE A 61 10.68 -5.77 12.48
N HIS A 62 9.86 -6.10 11.47
CA HIS A 62 10.00 -7.34 10.70
C HIS A 62 11.40 -7.51 10.09
N GLY A 63 12.04 -6.42 9.63
CA GLY A 63 13.40 -6.46 9.13
C GLY A 63 14.38 -6.92 10.22
N ALA A 64 14.38 -6.26 11.36
CA ALA A 64 15.26 -6.58 12.49
C ALA A 64 14.96 -7.96 13.10
N ILE A 65 13.70 -8.35 13.18
CA ILE A 65 13.29 -9.70 13.60
C ILE A 65 13.90 -10.73 12.64
N SER A 66 13.80 -10.50 11.33
CA SER A 66 14.34 -11.43 10.33
C SER A 66 15.87 -11.50 10.31
N ASP A 67 16.55 -10.41 10.69
CA ASP A 67 18.00 -10.41 10.90
C ASP A 67 18.41 -11.19 12.16
N SER A 68 17.52 -11.32 13.14
CA SER A 68 17.76 -11.99 14.41
C SER A 68 17.43 -13.49 14.39
N ILE A 69 16.23 -13.85 13.91
CA ILE A 69 15.76 -15.26 13.97
C ILE A 69 15.85 -15.99 12.62
N GLY A 70 16.17 -15.26 11.54
CA GLY A 70 16.28 -15.79 10.17
C GLY A 70 15.09 -15.37 9.29
N ARG A 71 15.35 -15.29 7.98
CA ARG A 71 14.38 -14.83 6.98
C ARG A 71 13.15 -15.75 6.89
N ILE A 72 13.40 -17.02 6.64
CA ILE A 72 12.32 -18.02 6.48
C ILE A 72 11.54 -18.21 7.76
N THR A 73 12.21 -18.20 8.91
CA THR A 73 11.55 -18.30 10.22
C THR A 73 10.57 -17.14 10.43
N THR A 74 10.98 -15.91 10.13
CA THR A 74 10.14 -14.71 10.26
C THR A 74 8.94 -14.75 9.32
N ILE A 75 9.14 -15.17 8.05
CA ILE A 75 8.06 -15.36 7.09
C ILE A 75 7.03 -16.36 7.62
N LYS A 76 7.49 -17.52 8.08
CA LYS A 76 6.61 -18.58 8.59
C LYS A 76 5.77 -18.12 9.78
N TRP A 77 6.37 -17.49 10.78
CA TRP A 77 5.64 -17.00 11.96
C TRP A 77 4.67 -15.89 11.62
N GLY A 78 5.09 -14.92 10.81
CA GLY A 78 4.21 -13.84 10.37
C GLY A 78 3.01 -14.35 9.57
N LEU A 79 3.26 -15.21 8.59
CA LEU A 79 2.19 -15.79 7.78
C LEU A 79 1.31 -16.80 8.55
N ALA A 80 1.86 -17.53 9.51
CA ALA A 80 1.05 -18.40 10.38
C ALA A 80 0.10 -17.56 11.24
N LEU A 81 0.59 -16.47 11.83
CA LEU A 81 -0.28 -15.53 12.55
C LEU A 81 -1.36 -14.96 11.64
N PHE A 82 -0.99 -14.54 10.41
CA PHE A 82 -1.95 -14.06 9.42
C PHE A 82 -2.98 -15.11 9.02
N PHE A 83 -2.55 -16.36 8.83
CA PHE A 83 -3.42 -17.52 8.50
C PHE A 83 -4.48 -17.74 9.57
N PHE A 84 -4.08 -17.88 10.84
CA PHE A 84 -5.02 -18.11 11.95
C PHE A 84 -5.91 -16.89 12.19
N ALA A 85 -5.36 -15.68 12.05
CA ALA A 85 -6.15 -14.47 12.14
C ALA A 85 -7.18 -14.36 11.00
N SER A 86 -6.85 -14.82 9.78
CA SER A 86 -7.81 -14.89 8.67
C SER A 86 -8.95 -15.86 8.95
N ILE A 87 -8.66 -17.03 9.54
CA ILE A 87 -9.69 -17.95 10.00
C ILE A 87 -10.55 -17.28 11.08
N GLY A 88 -9.94 -16.57 12.04
CA GLY A 88 -10.66 -15.81 13.04
C GLY A 88 -11.59 -14.75 12.44
N CYS A 89 -11.14 -14.01 11.43
CA CYS A 89 -12.00 -13.07 10.70
C CYS A 89 -13.19 -13.79 10.04
N ALA A 90 -12.98 -14.96 9.42
CA ALA A 90 -14.06 -15.72 8.80
C ALA A 90 -15.09 -16.26 9.82
N LEU A 91 -14.68 -16.50 11.06
CA LEU A 91 -15.52 -17.00 12.14
C LEU A 91 -16.10 -15.90 13.02
N SER A 92 -15.80 -14.63 12.75
CA SER A 92 -16.27 -13.51 13.56
C SER A 92 -17.79 -13.36 13.48
N THR A 93 -18.41 -13.20 14.65
CA THR A 93 -19.86 -13.02 14.82
C THR A 93 -20.22 -11.59 15.27
N SER A 94 -19.22 -10.78 15.59
CA SER A 94 -19.35 -9.35 15.92
C SER A 94 -18.29 -8.51 15.24
N ILE A 95 -18.53 -7.20 15.17
CA ILE A 95 -17.60 -6.26 14.56
C ILE A 95 -16.29 -6.13 15.37
N GLU A 96 -16.38 -6.26 16.70
CA GLU A 96 -15.24 -6.19 17.61
C GLU A 96 -14.31 -7.38 17.44
N GLU A 97 -14.87 -8.59 17.24
CA GLU A 97 -14.10 -9.79 16.91
C GLU A 97 -13.37 -9.61 15.57
N LEU A 98 -14.07 -9.07 14.57
CA LEU A 98 -13.48 -8.76 13.28
C LEU A 98 -12.32 -7.77 13.42
N TRP A 99 -12.46 -6.68 14.20
CA TRP A 99 -11.38 -5.73 14.47
C TRP A 99 -10.17 -6.37 15.13
N PHE A 100 -10.42 -7.22 16.12
CA PHE A 100 -9.35 -7.94 16.82
C PHE A 100 -8.54 -8.84 15.87
N PHE A 101 -9.22 -9.66 15.07
CA PHE A 101 -8.54 -10.54 14.13
C PHE A 101 -7.88 -9.76 12.97
N ARG A 102 -8.46 -8.66 12.54
CA ARG A 102 -7.83 -7.76 11.56
C ARG A 102 -6.54 -7.13 12.13
N ALA A 103 -6.51 -6.79 13.41
CA ALA A 103 -5.28 -6.31 14.05
C ALA A 103 -4.19 -7.41 14.05
N LEU A 104 -4.54 -8.66 14.37
CA LEU A 104 -3.62 -9.79 14.30
C LEU A 104 -3.13 -10.05 12.86
N GLN A 105 -4.02 -9.96 11.87
CA GLN A 105 -3.62 -10.01 10.45
C GLN A 105 -2.62 -8.92 10.12
N GLY A 106 -2.82 -7.69 10.61
CA GLY A 106 -1.89 -6.57 10.43
C GLY A 106 -0.50 -6.86 10.99
N ILE A 107 -0.44 -7.44 12.20
CA ILE A 107 0.84 -7.84 12.82
C ILE A 107 1.60 -8.83 11.93
N GLY A 108 0.93 -9.84 11.39
CA GLY A 108 1.57 -10.89 10.57
C GLY A 108 1.83 -10.47 9.12
N GLY A 109 0.92 -9.67 8.53
CA GLY A 109 0.86 -9.41 7.09
C GLY A 109 2.06 -8.69 6.49
N GLY A 110 2.75 -7.87 7.29
CA GLY A 110 3.95 -7.13 6.85
C GLY A 110 5.20 -7.99 6.70
N ALA A 111 5.27 -9.15 7.36
CA ALA A 111 6.45 -10.00 7.37
C ALA A 111 6.85 -10.44 5.96
N GLY A 112 5.89 -10.90 5.15
CA GLY A 112 6.13 -11.34 3.78
C GLY A 112 6.78 -10.26 2.91
N ASN A 113 6.19 -9.08 2.85
CA ASN A 113 6.67 -7.99 2.00
C ASN A 113 8.05 -7.45 2.43
N VAL A 114 8.24 -7.21 3.73
CA VAL A 114 9.49 -6.66 4.26
C VAL A 114 10.64 -7.64 4.07
N VAL A 115 10.42 -8.91 4.43
CA VAL A 115 11.47 -9.94 4.33
C VAL A 115 11.75 -10.33 2.88
N ALA A 116 10.73 -10.37 2.00
CA ALA A 116 10.94 -10.62 0.57
C ALA A 116 11.91 -9.60 -0.06
N ARG A 117 11.77 -8.32 0.26
CA ARG A 117 12.68 -7.27 -0.22
C ARG A 117 14.12 -7.44 0.31
N ALA A 118 14.27 -7.88 1.56
CA ALA A 118 15.59 -8.20 2.12
C ALA A 118 16.20 -9.41 1.38
N MET A 119 15.43 -10.49 1.18
CA MET A 119 15.90 -11.68 0.46
C MET A 119 16.29 -11.41 -0.99
N VAL A 120 15.65 -10.45 -1.68
CA VAL A 120 16.11 -10.04 -3.02
C VAL A 120 17.56 -9.55 -2.97
N ARG A 121 17.91 -8.77 -1.96
CA ARG A 121 19.27 -8.25 -1.80
C ARG A 121 20.27 -9.34 -1.36
N ASP A 122 19.78 -10.32 -0.61
CA ASP A 122 20.61 -11.46 -0.16
C ASP A 122 20.88 -12.45 -1.30
N LEU A 123 19.93 -12.63 -2.24
CA LEU A 123 19.98 -13.65 -3.31
C LEU A 123 20.51 -13.13 -4.64
N TYR A 124 20.43 -11.82 -4.89
CA TYR A 124 20.74 -11.22 -6.18
C TYR A 124 21.58 -9.96 -6.00
N GLU A 125 22.52 -9.74 -6.92
CA GLU A 125 23.43 -8.60 -6.90
C GLU A 125 23.21 -7.64 -8.08
N GLY A 126 23.62 -6.40 -7.93
CA GLY A 126 23.68 -5.39 -8.98
C GLY A 126 22.41 -5.27 -9.83
N ALA A 127 22.57 -5.35 -11.15
CA ALA A 127 21.46 -5.20 -12.10
C ALA A 127 20.42 -6.33 -12.00
N GLN A 128 20.79 -7.52 -11.52
CA GLN A 128 19.85 -8.62 -11.35
C GLN A 128 18.90 -8.36 -10.19
N ALA A 129 19.40 -7.87 -9.05
CA ALA A 129 18.57 -7.47 -7.92
C ALA A 129 17.57 -6.37 -8.31
N GLN A 130 18.01 -5.39 -9.09
CA GLN A 130 17.13 -4.32 -9.60
C GLN A 130 15.99 -4.87 -10.48
N ARG A 131 16.31 -5.82 -11.40
CA ARG A 131 15.30 -6.44 -12.26
C ARG A 131 14.29 -7.28 -11.48
N VAL A 132 14.76 -8.05 -10.49
CA VAL A 132 13.86 -8.83 -9.61
C VAL A 132 12.96 -7.92 -8.80
N MET A 133 13.51 -6.85 -8.21
CA MET A 133 12.73 -5.86 -7.46
C MET A 133 11.67 -5.19 -8.34
N ALA A 134 12.03 -4.81 -9.57
CA ALA A 134 11.09 -4.23 -10.53
C ALA A 134 9.96 -5.22 -10.90
N THR A 135 10.28 -6.51 -11.07
CA THR A 135 9.28 -7.55 -11.33
C THR A 135 8.30 -7.70 -10.17
N ILE A 136 8.80 -7.72 -8.93
CA ILE A 136 7.95 -7.75 -7.73
C ILE A 136 7.06 -6.51 -7.63
N GLN A 137 7.60 -5.34 -7.95
CA GLN A 137 6.83 -4.08 -7.94
C GLN A 137 5.72 -4.06 -9.01
N ILE A 138 5.95 -4.65 -10.18
CA ILE A 138 4.90 -4.79 -11.21
C ILE A 138 3.75 -5.65 -10.67
N ILE A 139 4.06 -6.81 -10.08
CA ILE A 139 3.05 -7.72 -9.53
C ILE A 139 2.31 -7.06 -8.35
N PHE A 140 3.03 -6.38 -7.48
CA PHE A 140 2.45 -5.58 -6.39
C PHE A 140 1.52 -4.48 -6.92
N GLY A 141 1.90 -3.79 -8.00
CA GLY A 141 1.09 -2.72 -8.60
C GLY A 141 -0.18 -3.21 -9.32
N ILE A 142 -0.19 -4.47 -9.78
CA ILE A 142 -1.37 -5.08 -10.42
C ILE A 142 -2.34 -5.63 -9.36
N ALA A 143 -1.85 -6.00 -8.19
CA ALA A 143 -2.65 -6.62 -7.14
C ALA A 143 -3.92 -5.80 -6.77
N PRO A 144 -3.89 -4.46 -6.61
CA PRO A 144 -5.08 -3.66 -6.36
C PRO A 144 -6.15 -3.71 -7.46
N ALA A 145 -5.77 -4.00 -8.70
CA ALA A 145 -6.75 -4.18 -9.77
C ALA A 145 -7.40 -5.57 -9.75
N VAL A 146 -6.64 -6.59 -9.36
CA VAL A 146 -7.10 -7.99 -9.36
C VAL A 146 -7.87 -8.32 -8.08
N ALA A 147 -7.41 -7.84 -6.93
CA ALA A 147 -7.94 -8.23 -5.63
C ALA A 147 -9.43 -7.91 -5.44
N PRO A 148 -9.95 -6.72 -5.78
CA PRO A 148 -11.39 -6.45 -5.64
C PRO A 148 -12.25 -7.28 -6.60
N ILE A 149 -11.71 -7.64 -7.78
CA ILE A 149 -12.41 -8.51 -8.73
C ILE A 149 -12.56 -9.91 -8.10
N VAL A 150 -11.48 -10.44 -7.52
CA VAL A 150 -11.52 -11.71 -6.78
C VAL A 150 -12.50 -11.61 -5.62
N GLY A 151 -12.46 -10.50 -4.85
CA GLY A 151 -13.38 -10.24 -3.75
C GLY A 151 -14.84 -10.27 -4.19
N GLY A 152 -15.18 -9.54 -5.27
CA GLY A 152 -16.53 -9.52 -5.82
C GLY A 152 -17.07 -10.88 -6.25
N PHE A 153 -16.22 -11.76 -6.81
CA PHE A 153 -16.61 -13.14 -7.14
C PHE A 153 -16.76 -14.03 -5.90
N LEU A 154 -15.94 -13.84 -4.87
CA LEU A 154 -16.03 -14.58 -3.63
C LEU A 154 -17.34 -14.31 -2.89
N LEU A 155 -17.90 -13.11 -3.02
CA LEU A 155 -19.19 -12.73 -2.43
C LEU A 155 -20.39 -13.49 -3.05
N ASP A 156 -20.24 -14.18 -4.17
CA ASP A 156 -21.28 -15.09 -4.70
C ASP A 156 -21.56 -16.26 -3.76
N TYR A 157 -20.63 -16.56 -2.84
CA TYR A 157 -20.82 -17.57 -1.78
C TYR A 157 -21.24 -16.87 -0.49
N GLU A 158 -20.29 -16.41 0.28
CA GLU A 158 -20.48 -15.70 1.55
C GLU A 158 -19.28 -14.77 1.79
N TRP A 159 -19.41 -13.68 2.55
CA TRP A 159 -18.29 -12.76 2.82
C TRP A 159 -17.12 -13.45 3.54
N GLN A 160 -17.38 -14.47 4.35
CA GLN A 160 -16.39 -15.30 5.02
C GLN A 160 -15.40 -15.94 4.04
N SER A 161 -15.85 -16.24 2.82
CA SER A 161 -15.03 -16.81 1.76
C SER A 161 -13.82 -15.95 1.40
N ILE A 162 -13.91 -14.62 1.58
CA ILE A 162 -12.79 -13.68 1.40
C ILE A 162 -11.67 -13.99 2.38
N PHE A 163 -12.00 -14.19 3.64
CA PHE A 163 -11.00 -14.48 4.67
C PHE A 163 -10.48 -15.91 4.58
N ILE A 164 -11.31 -16.88 4.15
CA ILE A 164 -10.87 -18.24 3.83
C ILE A 164 -9.87 -18.21 2.66
N PHE A 165 -10.15 -17.44 1.61
CA PHE A 165 -9.21 -17.22 0.51
C PHE A 165 -7.89 -16.65 1.01
N LEU A 166 -7.90 -15.63 1.88
CA LEU A 166 -6.70 -15.05 2.46
C LEU A 166 -5.93 -16.05 3.35
N ALA A 167 -6.64 -16.91 4.09
CA ALA A 167 -6.01 -17.99 4.84
C ALA A 167 -5.33 -19.00 3.91
N LEU A 168 -6.01 -19.46 2.86
CA LEU A 168 -5.43 -20.36 1.86
C LEU A 168 -4.21 -19.70 1.16
N TYR A 169 -4.31 -18.43 0.80
CA TYR A 169 -3.20 -17.67 0.23
C TYR A 169 -1.97 -17.70 1.16
N ALA A 170 -2.17 -17.40 2.44
CA ALA A 170 -1.09 -17.44 3.43
C ALA A 170 -0.52 -18.86 3.61
N GLY A 171 -1.36 -19.89 3.66
CA GLY A 171 -0.95 -21.30 3.75
C GLY A 171 -0.09 -21.73 2.55
N ILE A 172 -0.52 -21.37 1.33
CA ILE A 172 0.24 -21.62 0.10
C ILE A 172 1.57 -20.85 0.15
N ALA A 173 1.57 -19.57 0.59
CA ALA A 173 2.78 -18.78 0.71
C ALA A 173 3.77 -19.37 1.73
N ILE A 174 3.31 -19.91 2.86
CA ILE A 174 4.14 -20.65 3.85
C ILE A 174 4.75 -21.88 3.19
N PHE A 175 3.94 -22.68 2.52
CA PHE A 175 4.41 -23.91 1.86
C PHE A 175 5.46 -23.60 0.80
N LEU A 176 5.17 -22.68 -0.12
CA LEU A 176 6.08 -22.34 -1.21
C LEU A 176 7.38 -21.68 -0.70
N SER A 177 7.29 -20.77 0.25
CA SER A 177 8.48 -20.14 0.83
C SER A 177 9.38 -21.17 1.53
N SER A 178 8.78 -22.15 2.21
CA SER A 178 9.51 -23.21 2.91
C SER A 178 10.21 -24.19 1.97
N ARG A 179 9.68 -24.39 0.76
CA ARG A 179 10.21 -25.37 -0.20
C ARG A 179 11.15 -24.74 -1.23
N ILE A 180 10.94 -23.49 -1.59
CA ILE A 180 11.61 -22.86 -2.74
C ILE A 180 12.67 -21.86 -2.30
N LEU A 181 12.42 -21.12 -1.21
CA LEU A 181 13.35 -20.09 -0.74
C LEU A 181 14.39 -20.70 0.22
N PRO A 182 15.69 -20.42 0.02
CA PRO A 182 16.71 -20.79 0.99
C PRO A 182 16.71 -19.82 2.18
N GLU A 183 17.19 -20.28 3.36
CA GLU A 183 17.52 -19.36 4.44
C GLU A 183 18.74 -18.52 4.03
N THR A 184 18.58 -17.19 3.99
CA THR A 184 19.64 -16.27 3.58
C THR A 184 20.33 -15.57 4.74
N MET A 185 19.87 -15.80 6.00
CA MET A 185 20.48 -15.31 7.22
C MET A 185 20.94 -16.49 8.09
N PRO A 186 22.14 -17.07 7.81
CA PRO A 186 22.66 -18.19 8.58
C PRO A 186 22.98 -17.79 10.02
N LEU A 187 22.97 -18.76 10.92
CA LEU A 187 23.13 -18.53 12.37
C LEU A 187 24.31 -17.64 12.76
N LYS A 188 25.43 -17.79 12.05
CA LYS A 188 26.66 -17.02 12.30
C LYS A 188 26.56 -15.52 11.99
N ASP A 189 25.62 -15.13 11.10
CA ASP A 189 25.47 -13.76 10.63
C ASP A 189 24.27 -13.06 11.31
N ARG A 190 23.55 -13.77 12.19
CA ARG A 190 22.38 -13.22 12.89
C ARG A 190 22.79 -12.17 13.90
N LEU A 191 22.05 -11.07 13.90
CA LEU A 191 22.25 -9.97 14.82
C LEU A 191 21.26 -10.08 15.99
N PRO A 192 21.67 -9.78 17.24
CA PRO A 192 20.73 -9.75 18.34
C PRO A 192 19.67 -8.67 18.11
N PHE A 193 18.43 -8.99 18.46
CA PHE A 193 17.35 -8.01 18.40
C PHE A 193 17.53 -6.95 19.50
N ASP A 194 17.92 -5.74 19.08
CA ASP A 194 18.16 -4.62 19.99
C ASP A 194 17.29 -3.42 19.66
N LEU A 195 16.25 -3.22 20.46
CA LEU A 195 15.31 -2.10 20.34
C LEU A 195 16.00 -0.72 20.49
N LYS A 196 17.05 -0.62 21.32
CA LYS A 196 17.76 0.66 21.51
C LYS A 196 18.50 1.07 20.24
N SER A 197 19.18 0.12 19.61
CA SER A 197 19.88 0.35 18.34
C SER A 197 18.91 0.70 17.21
N ILE A 198 17.81 -0.02 17.09
CA ILE A 198 16.75 0.25 16.11
C ILE A 198 16.18 1.65 16.31
N SER A 199 15.76 1.98 17.53
CA SER A 199 15.21 3.29 17.88
C SER A 199 16.19 4.42 17.61
N LYS A 200 17.48 4.24 17.92
CA LYS A 200 18.54 5.22 17.66
C LYS A 200 18.68 5.51 16.16
N ARG A 201 18.65 4.45 15.30
CA ARG A 201 18.74 4.60 13.85
C ARG A 201 17.54 5.39 13.30
N TYR A 202 16.31 5.04 13.69
CA TYR A 202 15.11 5.76 13.25
C TYR A 202 15.07 7.20 13.77
N ARG A 203 15.47 7.43 15.04
CA ARG A 203 15.56 8.78 15.58
C ARG A 203 16.54 9.67 14.80
N THR A 204 17.61 9.09 14.25
CA THR A 204 18.58 9.84 13.45
C THR A 204 17.95 10.28 12.12
N ILE A 205 17.30 9.38 11.39
CA ILE A 205 16.70 9.73 10.09
C ILE A 205 15.49 10.66 10.24
N PHE A 206 14.66 10.46 11.27
CA PHE A 206 13.49 11.31 11.53
C PHE A 206 13.83 12.69 12.14
N LYS A 207 15.10 13.02 12.39
CA LYS A 207 15.55 14.36 12.75
C LYS A 207 15.95 15.20 11.54
N ASP A 208 16.24 14.57 10.41
CA ASP A 208 16.62 15.29 9.20
C ASP A 208 15.40 15.93 8.54
N LYS A 209 15.40 17.25 8.44
CA LYS A 209 14.26 18.04 7.92
C LYS A 209 14.00 17.77 6.44
N GLU A 210 15.07 17.65 5.64
CA GLU A 210 14.95 17.39 4.21
C GLU A 210 14.28 16.03 3.97
N PHE A 211 14.78 15.01 4.65
CA PHE A 211 14.19 13.67 4.59
C PHE A 211 12.72 13.66 5.01
N ILE A 212 12.38 14.30 6.14
CA ILE A 212 11.00 14.35 6.66
C ILE A 212 10.06 15.00 5.64
N PHE A 213 10.41 16.14 5.07
CA PHE A 213 9.56 16.83 4.10
C PHE A 213 9.40 16.01 2.81
N LEU A 214 10.44 15.31 2.34
CA LEU A 214 10.35 14.41 1.19
C LEU A 214 9.42 13.23 1.46
N ILE A 215 9.56 12.55 2.60
CA ILE A 215 8.73 11.38 2.92
C ILE A 215 7.28 11.77 3.25
N LEU A 216 7.04 12.93 3.87
CA LEU A 216 5.68 13.45 4.07
C LEU A 216 5.01 13.79 2.74
N SER A 217 5.75 14.36 1.80
CA SER A 217 5.26 14.63 0.45
C SER A 217 4.85 13.35 -0.28
N ILE A 218 5.72 12.31 -0.27
CA ILE A 218 5.39 11.00 -0.85
C ILE A 218 4.17 10.39 -0.18
N SER A 219 4.14 10.41 1.16
CA SER A 219 3.06 9.84 1.94
C SER A 219 1.72 10.51 1.64
N ALA A 220 1.70 11.84 1.55
CA ALA A 220 0.52 12.60 1.18
C ALA A 220 0.04 12.25 -0.24
N ASN A 221 0.93 12.27 -1.24
CA ASN A 221 0.56 11.97 -2.62
C ASN A 221 -0.03 10.56 -2.78
N PHE A 222 0.57 9.57 -2.14
CA PHE A 222 0.04 8.22 -2.15
C PHE A 222 -1.29 8.10 -1.41
N SER A 223 -1.39 8.71 -0.22
CA SER A 223 -2.60 8.62 0.59
C SER A 223 -3.77 9.42 0.04
N ALA A 224 -3.52 10.43 -0.79
CA ALA A 224 -4.55 11.14 -1.54
C ALA A 224 -5.24 10.20 -2.56
N PHE A 225 -4.47 9.39 -3.28
CA PHE A 225 -5.04 8.31 -4.10
C PHE A 225 -5.70 7.23 -3.22
N PHE A 226 -5.01 6.81 -2.16
CA PHE A 226 -5.47 5.72 -1.29
C PHE A 226 -6.76 6.07 -0.54
N LEU A 227 -7.11 7.36 -0.38
CA LEU A 227 -8.40 7.82 0.10
C LEU A 227 -9.56 7.22 -0.71
N TYR A 228 -9.47 7.22 -2.05
CA TYR A 228 -10.50 6.63 -2.91
C TYR A 228 -10.49 5.11 -2.87
N VAL A 229 -9.34 4.48 -2.69
CA VAL A 229 -9.26 3.03 -2.48
C VAL A 229 -10.02 2.65 -1.21
N LEU A 230 -9.73 3.34 -0.10
CA LEU A 230 -10.36 3.06 1.19
C LEU A 230 -11.86 3.43 1.25
N ALA A 231 -12.26 4.46 0.51
CA ALA A 231 -13.65 4.88 0.38
C ALA A 231 -14.40 4.13 -0.74
N SER A 232 -13.74 3.26 -1.49
CA SER A 232 -14.32 2.65 -2.71
C SER A 232 -15.64 1.92 -2.49
N PRO A 233 -15.93 1.28 -1.36
CA PRO A 233 -17.25 0.67 -1.13
C PRO A 233 -18.37 1.70 -1.20
N ILE A 234 -18.27 2.80 -0.45
CA ILE A 234 -19.25 3.87 -0.45
C ILE A 234 -19.22 4.66 -1.78
N PHE A 235 -18.00 4.95 -2.26
CA PHE A 235 -17.83 5.71 -3.51
C PHE A 235 -18.45 5.01 -4.72
N LEU A 236 -18.21 3.71 -4.89
CA LEU A 236 -18.71 2.96 -6.03
C LEU A 236 -20.18 2.57 -5.86
N ILE A 237 -20.56 2.01 -4.70
CA ILE A 237 -21.90 1.44 -4.51
C ILE A 237 -22.90 2.56 -4.21
N ASP A 238 -22.67 3.35 -3.15
CA ASP A 238 -23.67 4.30 -2.65
C ASP A 238 -23.70 5.60 -3.48
N LEU A 239 -22.53 6.12 -3.91
CA LEU A 239 -22.46 7.40 -4.61
C LEU A 239 -22.55 7.26 -6.14
N LEU A 240 -22.00 6.19 -6.72
CA LEU A 240 -21.99 5.99 -8.18
C LEU A 240 -22.94 4.89 -8.67
N GLY A 241 -23.60 4.14 -7.79
CA GLY A 241 -24.60 3.13 -8.13
C GLY A 241 -24.06 1.85 -8.79
N PHE A 242 -22.77 1.54 -8.56
CA PHE A 242 -22.18 0.29 -9.04
C PHE A 242 -22.48 -0.89 -8.11
N SER A 243 -22.34 -2.11 -8.64
CA SER A 243 -22.41 -3.34 -7.85
C SER A 243 -21.04 -3.75 -7.33
N GLU A 244 -21.04 -4.72 -6.38
CA GLU A 244 -19.84 -5.29 -5.78
C GLU A 244 -18.88 -5.91 -6.83
N LYS A 245 -19.40 -6.37 -7.97
CA LYS A 245 -18.61 -6.95 -9.08
C LYS A 245 -17.97 -5.90 -9.99
N GLN A 246 -18.36 -4.64 -9.87
CA GLN A 246 -17.95 -3.55 -10.76
C GLN A 246 -16.77 -2.71 -10.22
N PHE A 247 -16.12 -3.15 -9.16
CA PHE A 247 -14.93 -2.46 -8.60
C PHE A 247 -13.79 -2.30 -9.62
N ALA A 248 -13.73 -3.19 -10.63
CA ALA A 248 -12.77 -3.07 -11.73
C ALA A 248 -12.86 -1.71 -12.45
N TYR A 249 -14.03 -1.09 -12.50
CA TYR A 249 -14.19 0.22 -13.15
C TYR A 249 -13.41 1.36 -12.49
N LEU A 250 -13.16 1.27 -11.17
CA LEU A 250 -12.28 2.20 -10.48
C LEU A 250 -10.81 1.77 -10.60
N PHE A 251 -10.53 0.50 -10.30
CA PHE A 251 -9.15 0.04 -10.12
C PHE A 251 -8.38 -0.10 -11.43
N VAL A 252 -9.02 -0.54 -12.52
CA VAL A 252 -8.34 -0.69 -13.82
C VAL A 252 -7.88 0.66 -14.38
N PRO A 253 -8.75 1.70 -14.51
CA PRO A 253 -8.30 3.01 -14.97
C PRO A 253 -7.22 3.64 -14.07
N THR A 254 -7.32 3.48 -12.75
CA THR A 254 -6.32 4.03 -11.81
C THR A 254 -4.97 3.36 -11.96
N VAL A 255 -4.91 2.03 -12.14
CA VAL A 255 -3.67 1.29 -12.42
C VAL A 255 -3.11 1.68 -13.81
N CYS A 256 -3.96 1.84 -14.83
CA CYS A 256 -3.52 2.37 -16.13
C CYS A 256 -2.87 3.75 -15.99
N GLY A 257 -3.47 4.66 -15.20
CA GLY A 257 -2.88 5.95 -14.88
C GLY A 257 -1.49 5.82 -14.24
N MET A 258 -1.32 4.91 -13.28
CA MET A 258 -0.02 4.64 -12.63
C MET A 258 1.01 4.09 -13.63
N ILE A 259 0.62 3.22 -14.55
CA ILE A 259 1.51 2.68 -15.59
C ILE A 259 1.97 3.80 -16.52
N ILE A 260 1.04 4.64 -17.00
CA ILE A 260 1.36 5.79 -17.85
C ILE A 260 2.33 6.75 -17.14
N GLY A 261 2.05 7.11 -15.88
CA GLY A 261 2.91 7.96 -15.07
C GLY A 261 4.31 7.37 -14.86
N SER A 262 4.40 6.07 -14.58
CA SER A 262 5.69 5.37 -14.44
C SER A 262 6.48 5.36 -15.75
N PHE A 263 5.79 5.26 -16.89
CA PHE A 263 6.42 5.34 -18.21
C PHE A 263 6.95 6.75 -18.48
N ILE A 264 6.22 7.80 -18.06
CA ILE A 264 6.67 9.19 -18.13
C ILE A 264 7.92 9.37 -17.26
N ALA A 265 7.91 8.88 -16.00
CA ALA A 265 9.09 8.90 -15.12
C ALA A 265 10.32 8.29 -15.77
N LYS A 266 10.14 7.12 -16.41
CA LYS A 266 11.22 6.43 -17.13
C LYS A 266 11.76 7.23 -18.33
N LYS A 267 10.88 7.85 -19.12
CA LYS A 267 11.29 8.64 -20.30
C LYS A 267 11.97 9.97 -19.94
N THR A 268 11.57 10.58 -18.84
CA THR A 268 12.12 11.86 -18.39
C THR A 268 13.41 11.69 -17.60
N ALA A 269 13.70 10.49 -17.11
CA ALA A 269 14.92 10.20 -16.34
C ALA A 269 16.19 10.48 -17.16
N GLY A 270 17.07 11.36 -16.62
CA GLY A 270 18.31 11.77 -17.28
C GLY A 270 18.13 12.76 -18.43
N VAL A 271 16.91 13.07 -18.86
CA VAL A 271 16.60 14.03 -19.94
C VAL A 271 16.10 15.36 -19.38
N ILE A 272 15.24 15.31 -18.38
CA ILE A 272 14.66 16.48 -17.74
C ILE A 272 15.11 16.53 -16.27
N SER A 273 15.40 17.72 -15.74
CA SER A 273 15.81 17.83 -14.35
C SER A 273 14.72 17.32 -13.40
N PRO A 274 15.09 16.59 -12.32
CA PRO A 274 14.14 16.06 -11.33
C PRO A 274 13.19 17.13 -10.78
N SER A 275 13.70 18.34 -10.52
CA SER A 275 12.91 19.49 -10.04
C SER A 275 11.81 19.90 -11.04
N LYS A 276 12.13 19.99 -12.35
CA LYS A 276 11.12 20.35 -13.36
C LYS A 276 10.03 19.30 -13.49
N VAL A 277 10.40 18.01 -13.47
CA VAL A 277 9.41 16.91 -13.54
C VAL A 277 8.51 16.94 -12.29
N THR A 278 9.09 17.17 -11.11
CA THR A 278 8.34 17.25 -9.85
C THR A 278 7.37 18.43 -9.86
N ARG A 279 7.82 19.63 -10.27
CA ARG A 279 6.96 20.84 -10.38
C ARG A 279 5.81 20.62 -11.36
N PHE A 280 6.11 20.07 -12.54
CA PHE A 280 5.07 19.78 -13.54
C PHE A 280 4.07 18.72 -13.04
N GLY A 281 4.54 17.67 -12.38
CA GLY A 281 3.67 16.65 -11.80
C GLY A 281 2.73 17.20 -10.72
N TYR A 282 3.22 18.08 -9.83
CA TYR A 282 2.36 18.75 -8.86
C TYR A 282 1.38 19.73 -9.51
N PHE A 283 1.82 20.49 -10.53
CA PHE A 283 0.92 21.34 -11.30
C PHE A 283 -0.20 20.54 -11.96
N TRP A 284 0.16 19.42 -12.60
CA TRP A 284 -0.81 18.50 -13.19
C TRP A 284 -1.82 17.95 -12.16
N MET A 285 -1.32 17.41 -11.05
CA MET A 285 -2.18 16.89 -9.98
C MET A 285 -3.09 17.98 -9.39
N ALA A 286 -2.58 19.18 -9.18
CA ALA A 286 -3.37 20.31 -8.67
C ALA A 286 -4.47 20.71 -9.66
N LEU A 287 -4.15 20.83 -10.95
CA LEU A 287 -5.13 21.12 -12.00
C LEU A 287 -6.26 20.08 -12.03
N ILE A 288 -5.90 18.79 -12.04
CA ILE A 288 -6.87 17.69 -12.06
C ILE A 288 -7.72 17.69 -10.78
N THR A 289 -7.11 17.90 -9.63
CA THR A 289 -7.83 17.87 -8.35
C THR A 289 -8.78 19.08 -8.21
N ILE A 290 -8.35 20.28 -8.64
CA ILE A 290 -9.22 21.47 -8.66
C ILE A 290 -10.39 21.23 -9.63
N SER A 291 -10.12 20.71 -10.83
CA SER A 291 -11.16 20.37 -11.79
C SER A 291 -12.15 19.36 -11.24
N ASN A 292 -11.67 18.34 -10.47
CA ASN A 292 -12.51 17.36 -9.79
C ASN A 292 -13.42 18.01 -8.74
N VAL A 293 -12.86 18.91 -7.89
CA VAL A 293 -13.64 19.66 -6.88
C VAL A 293 -14.72 20.50 -7.55
N VAL A 294 -14.36 21.27 -8.58
CA VAL A 294 -15.29 22.09 -9.34
C VAL A 294 -16.39 21.24 -9.99
N PHE A 295 -16.01 20.13 -10.61
CA PHE A 295 -16.98 19.22 -11.23
C PHE A 295 -17.95 18.65 -10.18
N CYS A 296 -17.45 18.11 -9.08
CA CYS A 296 -18.30 17.53 -8.03
C CYS A 296 -19.19 18.56 -7.30
N TYR A 297 -18.84 19.86 -7.38
CA TYR A 297 -19.66 20.93 -6.80
C TYR A 297 -20.82 21.38 -7.70
N PHE A 298 -20.58 21.48 -9.02
CA PHE A 298 -21.53 22.08 -9.96
C PHE A 298 -22.36 21.06 -10.75
N PHE A 299 -21.92 19.80 -10.83
CA PHE A 299 -22.54 18.78 -11.67
C PHE A 299 -22.94 17.55 -10.86
N ASP A 300 -23.95 16.85 -11.35
CA ASP A 300 -24.38 15.58 -10.81
C ASP A 300 -23.27 14.49 -10.96
N ASN A 301 -23.34 13.47 -10.14
CA ASN A 301 -22.38 12.36 -10.16
C ASN A 301 -22.37 11.66 -11.52
N ASN A 302 -21.25 11.76 -12.23
CA ASN A 302 -21.00 11.01 -13.45
C ASN A 302 -19.85 10.02 -13.20
N PRO A 303 -20.12 8.70 -13.18
CA PRO A 303 -19.13 7.69 -12.85
C PRO A 303 -17.85 7.76 -13.70
N ILE A 304 -18.00 7.97 -15.02
CA ILE A 304 -16.85 8.02 -15.95
C ILE A 304 -15.96 9.21 -15.62
N VAL A 305 -16.55 10.38 -15.37
CA VAL A 305 -15.79 11.61 -15.11
C VAL A 305 -15.15 11.55 -13.75
N ASN A 306 -15.87 11.10 -12.71
CA ASN A 306 -15.34 10.99 -11.35
C ASN A 306 -14.16 10.01 -11.28
N ILE A 307 -14.28 8.84 -11.91
CA ILE A 307 -13.18 7.85 -11.98
C ILE A 307 -12.05 8.37 -12.86
N GLY A 308 -12.36 9.07 -13.95
CA GLY A 308 -11.40 9.68 -14.85
C GLY A 308 -10.45 10.64 -14.14
N PHE A 309 -10.95 11.50 -13.24
CA PHE A 309 -10.12 12.41 -12.46
C PHE A 309 -9.11 11.66 -11.57
N ILE A 310 -9.51 10.53 -10.97
CA ILE A 310 -8.64 9.73 -10.12
C ILE A 310 -7.54 9.08 -10.97
N ALA A 311 -7.89 8.53 -12.13
CA ALA A 311 -6.92 7.95 -13.06
C ALA A 311 -5.91 9.00 -13.56
N LEU A 312 -6.37 10.21 -13.91
CA LEU A 312 -5.51 11.32 -14.33
C LEU A 312 -4.61 11.83 -13.20
N TYR A 313 -5.11 11.88 -11.96
CA TYR A 313 -4.30 12.20 -10.79
C TYR A 313 -3.13 11.20 -10.64
N ASN A 314 -3.40 9.90 -10.81
CA ASN A 314 -2.41 8.85 -10.68
C ASN A 314 -1.30 8.92 -11.73
N ILE A 315 -1.54 9.52 -12.90
CA ILE A 315 -0.47 9.80 -13.88
C ILE A 315 0.59 10.72 -13.26
N GLY A 316 0.17 11.84 -12.69
CA GLY A 316 1.07 12.79 -12.06
C GLY A 316 1.79 12.19 -10.84
N MET A 317 1.04 11.50 -9.98
CA MET A 317 1.59 10.85 -8.79
C MET A 317 2.68 9.84 -9.16
N ALA A 318 2.40 8.91 -10.06
CA ALA A 318 3.35 7.86 -10.46
C ALA A 318 4.55 8.40 -11.22
N ALA A 319 4.42 9.54 -11.89
CA ALA A 319 5.54 10.19 -12.56
C ALA A 319 6.57 10.79 -11.58
N ILE A 320 6.13 11.32 -10.44
CA ILE A 320 7.02 12.02 -9.50
C ILE A 320 7.46 11.16 -8.31
N MET A 321 6.70 10.15 -7.91
CA MET A 321 7.02 9.33 -6.72
C MET A 321 8.42 8.71 -6.75
N PRO A 322 8.91 8.13 -7.87
CA PRO A 322 10.27 7.58 -7.90
C PRO A 322 11.34 8.65 -7.69
N ILE A 323 11.12 9.86 -8.22
CA ILE A 323 12.06 10.99 -8.12
C ILE A 323 12.20 11.43 -6.66
N ILE A 324 11.07 11.65 -5.98
CA ILE A 324 11.05 12.10 -4.59
C ILE A 324 11.59 10.98 -3.68
N SER A 325 11.27 9.70 -3.97
CA SER A 325 11.78 8.55 -3.22
C SER A 325 13.31 8.44 -3.32
N ILE A 326 13.89 8.60 -4.50
CA ILE A 326 15.35 8.59 -4.68
C ILE A 326 15.97 9.75 -3.91
N ALA A 327 15.42 10.95 -4.01
CA ALA A 327 15.92 12.11 -3.26
C ALA A 327 15.89 11.87 -1.74
N ALA A 328 14.83 11.25 -1.22
CA ALA A 328 14.76 10.88 0.19
C ALA A 328 15.85 9.86 0.59
N LEU A 329 16.09 8.83 -0.23
CA LEU A 329 17.11 7.83 0.04
C LEU A 329 18.54 8.41 -0.05
N ASP A 330 18.74 9.41 -0.88
CA ASP A 330 20.04 10.07 -1.05
C ASP A 330 20.38 11.03 0.11
N CYS A 331 19.42 11.40 0.97
CA CYS A 331 19.72 12.04 2.25
C CYS A 331 20.60 11.13 3.16
N PHE A 332 20.51 9.81 3.00
CA PHE A 332 21.24 8.84 3.82
C PHE A 332 21.94 7.76 2.98
N PRO A 333 23.00 8.11 2.19
CA PRO A 333 23.65 7.16 1.27
C PRO A 333 24.20 5.91 1.96
N LYS A 334 24.68 6.05 3.21
CA LYS A 334 25.23 4.95 4.02
C LYS A 334 24.15 4.15 4.79
N ALA A 335 22.92 4.63 4.84
CA ALA A 335 21.80 4.02 5.57
C ALA A 335 20.52 3.95 4.74
N ARG A 336 20.63 3.77 3.40
CA ARG A 336 19.49 3.74 2.47
C ARG A 336 18.42 2.72 2.86
N GLY A 337 18.80 1.57 3.43
CA GLY A 337 17.84 0.57 3.90
C GLY A 337 16.97 1.08 5.04
N THR A 338 17.55 1.75 6.03
CA THR A 338 16.82 2.37 7.15
C THR A 338 15.94 3.52 6.64
N ALA A 339 16.45 4.34 5.71
CA ALA A 339 15.68 5.41 5.10
C ALA A 339 14.46 4.88 4.31
N ALA A 340 14.63 3.79 3.54
CA ALA A 340 13.54 3.15 2.81
C ALA A 340 12.46 2.58 3.75
N SER A 341 12.87 1.96 4.87
CA SER A 341 11.92 1.47 5.89
C SER A 341 11.20 2.63 6.58
N GLY A 342 11.91 3.72 6.89
CA GLY A 342 11.32 4.94 7.45
C GLY A 342 10.32 5.61 6.51
N GLN A 343 10.62 5.65 5.20
CA GLN A 343 9.70 6.11 4.17
C GLN A 343 8.43 5.24 4.11
N ALA A 344 8.60 3.91 4.05
CA ALA A 344 7.47 2.98 4.00
C ALA A 344 6.60 3.07 5.27
N PHE A 345 7.23 3.19 6.44
CA PHE A 345 6.52 3.41 7.70
C PHE A 345 5.69 4.68 7.67
N MET A 346 6.29 5.82 7.28
CA MET A 346 5.59 7.09 7.24
C MET A 346 4.42 7.06 6.23
N GLN A 347 4.62 6.43 5.09
CA GLN A 347 3.58 6.25 4.07
C GLN A 347 2.40 5.45 4.61
N MET A 348 2.65 4.33 5.29
CA MET A 348 1.59 3.51 5.88
C MET A 348 0.93 4.19 7.09
N LEU A 349 1.71 4.91 7.92
CA LEU A 349 1.17 5.69 9.03
C LEU A 349 0.22 6.78 8.54
N PHE A 350 0.61 7.50 7.50
CA PHE A 350 -0.24 8.54 6.93
C PHE A 350 -1.51 7.93 6.30
N SER A 351 -1.38 6.80 5.58
CA SER A 351 -2.52 6.07 5.04
C SER A 351 -3.45 5.53 6.12
N SER A 352 -2.91 5.09 7.25
CA SER A 352 -3.72 4.65 8.42
C SER A 352 -4.50 5.83 9.03
N ALA A 353 -3.88 7.01 9.12
CA ALA A 353 -4.56 8.23 9.57
C ALA A 353 -5.66 8.66 8.59
N VAL A 354 -5.41 8.57 7.29
CA VAL A 354 -6.44 8.81 6.26
C VAL A 354 -7.58 7.82 6.41
N ALA A 355 -7.29 6.53 6.58
CA ALA A 355 -8.31 5.48 6.79
C ALA A 355 -9.18 5.75 8.03
N GLY A 356 -8.54 6.05 9.16
CA GLY A 356 -9.24 6.17 10.44
C GLY A 356 -9.93 7.52 10.67
N ILE A 357 -9.47 8.59 10.02
CA ILE A 357 -9.93 9.96 10.31
C ILE A 357 -10.54 10.60 9.08
N ILE A 358 -9.83 10.64 7.95
CA ILE A 358 -10.24 11.46 6.80
C ILE A 358 -11.35 10.78 5.99
N VAL A 359 -11.24 9.47 5.75
CA VAL A 359 -12.26 8.71 5.03
C VAL A 359 -13.63 8.86 5.66
N PRO A 360 -13.85 8.61 6.97
CA PRO A 360 -15.16 8.74 7.59
C PRO A 360 -15.75 10.16 7.54
N ILE A 361 -14.91 11.19 7.38
CA ILE A 361 -15.36 12.59 7.26
C ILE A 361 -15.77 12.92 5.83
N CYS A 362 -15.04 12.37 4.84
CA CYS A 362 -15.16 12.79 3.44
C CYS A 362 -16.09 11.92 2.59
N TRP A 363 -16.38 10.70 2.96
CA TRP A 363 -17.00 9.70 2.07
C TRP A 363 -18.51 9.84 1.83
N PHE A 364 -19.17 10.77 2.51
CA PHE A 364 -20.62 10.99 2.34
C PHE A 364 -21.03 11.61 1.01
N SER A 365 -20.09 12.15 0.24
CA SER A 365 -20.33 12.72 -1.08
C SER A 365 -19.07 12.68 -1.95
N THR A 366 -19.25 12.69 -3.27
CA THR A 366 -18.16 12.83 -4.23
C THR A 366 -17.43 14.14 -4.05
N PHE A 367 -18.12 15.22 -3.69
CA PHE A 367 -17.55 16.52 -3.35
C PHE A 367 -16.66 16.43 -2.09
N GLY A 368 -17.11 15.76 -1.02
CA GLY A 368 -16.31 15.54 0.19
C GLY A 368 -15.01 14.78 -0.11
N LEU A 369 -15.08 13.70 -0.91
CA LEU A 369 -13.89 12.94 -1.32
C LEU A 369 -12.93 13.80 -2.18
N SER A 370 -13.46 14.62 -3.09
CA SER A 370 -12.65 15.51 -3.92
C SER A 370 -11.93 16.59 -3.08
N LEU A 371 -12.59 17.12 -2.06
CA LEU A 371 -11.98 18.03 -1.08
C LEU A 371 -10.91 17.33 -0.25
N GLY A 372 -11.16 16.10 0.20
CA GLY A 372 -10.16 15.28 0.91
C GLY A 372 -8.90 15.09 0.06
N LEU A 373 -9.06 14.70 -1.20
CA LEU A 373 -7.96 14.60 -2.17
C LEU A 373 -7.20 15.92 -2.29
N PHE A 374 -7.91 17.05 -2.44
CA PHE A 374 -7.35 18.38 -2.58
C PHE A 374 -6.50 18.77 -1.36
N PHE A 375 -7.02 18.66 -0.15
CA PHE A 375 -6.29 19.07 1.05
C PHE A 375 -5.07 18.20 1.31
N ILE A 376 -5.16 16.88 1.07
CA ILE A 376 -4.01 15.99 1.21
C ILE A 376 -2.93 16.32 0.18
N LEU A 377 -3.31 16.61 -1.08
CA LEU A 377 -2.37 17.03 -2.11
C LEU A 377 -1.72 18.36 -1.75
N MET A 378 -2.49 19.35 -1.27
CA MET A 378 -1.95 20.66 -0.86
C MET A 378 -0.94 20.51 0.30
N PHE A 379 -1.23 19.63 1.27
CA PHE A 379 -0.25 19.32 2.32
C PHE A 379 1.05 18.73 1.71
N GLY A 380 0.94 17.79 0.77
CA GLY A 380 2.10 17.22 0.06
C GLY A 380 2.88 18.28 -0.72
N LEU A 381 2.19 19.23 -1.37
CA LEU A 381 2.79 20.34 -2.08
C LEU A 381 3.54 21.28 -1.12
N VAL A 382 2.95 21.63 0.00
CA VAL A 382 3.62 22.45 1.03
C VAL A 382 4.88 21.76 1.54
N CYS A 383 4.83 20.45 1.75
CA CYS A 383 6.01 19.69 2.17
C CYS A 383 7.12 19.74 1.11
N ILE A 384 6.81 19.45 -0.15
CA ILE A 384 7.85 19.41 -1.21
C ILE A 384 8.48 20.79 -1.47
N THR A 385 7.73 21.89 -1.33
CA THR A 385 8.28 23.24 -1.49
C THR A 385 9.32 23.61 -0.44
N ARG A 386 9.41 22.86 0.67
CA ARG A 386 10.42 23.02 1.72
C ARG A 386 11.71 22.23 1.47
N THR A 387 11.80 21.53 0.33
CA THR A 387 12.93 20.66 -0.01
C THR A 387 13.80 21.27 -1.10
N LYS A 388 15.06 20.83 -1.13
CA LYS A 388 16.02 21.19 -2.19
C LYS A 388 15.59 20.69 -3.57
N LEU A 389 14.79 19.63 -3.61
CA LEU A 389 14.27 19.09 -4.87
C LEU A 389 13.33 20.07 -5.57
N TRP A 390 12.66 20.96 -4.82
CA TRP A 390 11.78 21.98 -5.37
C TRP A 390 12.55 23.24 -5.83
N ALA A 391 13.63 23.57 -5.16
CA ALA A 391 14.47 24.72 -5.51
C ALA A 391 15.17 24.50 -6.87
#